data_1ab1f8a4a7166d94457f95dc76eef6a7
#
_entry.id   1ab1f8a4a7166d94457f95dc76eef6a7
#
_cell.length_a   1.000
_cell.length_b   1.000
_cell.length_c   1.000
_cell.angle_alpha   90.00
_cell.angle_beta   90.00
_cell.angle_gamma   90.00
#
_symmetry.space_group_name_H-M   'P 1'
#
loop_
_entity.id
_entity.type
_entity.pdbx_description
1 polymer ?
#
loop_
_entity_poly.entity_id
_entity_poly.type
_entity_poly.pdbx_seq_one_letter_code
_entity_poly.pdbx_strand_id
1 'polypeptide(L)'
;EKEQGLCSSEVQSQREKFGTNKLPEPELQTTLDFVKDALFSDKIVILLMVMALIQLFLAITGFGTFSEPVMIAVVLGIITAIGIKTGKGVQEANRKLKEKSSLKYCNVIRDGKVQTINKDDIVVGDLVCIELGQDIYADGYIVDGEVSVSNAAINGETIEIHKKPIKGYIPEKITSDSYNNENCLFAGTTVMEGSGKMRSE
;
A
#
# COMPACT_ATOMS: atom_id res chain seq x y z
N GLU A 1 9.62 -14.65 30.06
CA GLU A 1 9.81 -14.82 28.56
C GLU A 1 8.93 -13.88 27.73
N LYS A 2 7.71 -13.50 28.19
CA LYS A 2 6.79 -12.66 27.41
C LYS A 2 7.15 -11.16 27.35
N GLU A 3 7.99 -10.67 28.24
CA GLU A 3 8.36 -9.24 28.33
C GLU A 3 9.68 -8.88 27.61
N GLN A 4 10.46 -9.87 27.21
CA GLN A 4 11.79 -9.65 26.63
C GLN A 4 11.78 -9.48 25.10
N GLY A 5 10.62 -9.72 24.45
CA GLY A 5 10.52 -9.69 22.99
C GLY A 5 11.24 -10.86 22.32
N LEU A 6 11.36 -10.82 21.00
CA LEU A 6 12.09 -11.81 20.22
C LEU A 6 13.59 -11.64 20.39
N CYS A 7 14.34 -12.75 20.41
CA CYS A 7 15.79 -12.67 20.27
C CYS A 7 16.23 -12.51 18.82
N SER A 8 17.45 -12.04 18.60
CA SER A 8 17.96 -11.75 17.25
C SER A 8 17.92 -12.96 16.31
N SER A 9 18.12 -14.17 16.81
CA SER A 9 18.01 -15.42 16.03
C SER A 9 16.57 -15.76 15.66
N GLU A 10 15.60 -15.47 16.54
CA GLU A 10 14.18 -15.67 16.28
C GLU A 10 13.67 -14.65 15.25
N VAL A 11 14.10 -13.38 15.33
CA VAL A 11 13.78 -12.35 14.33
C VAL A 11 14.22 -12.80 12.95
N GLN A 12 15.43 -13.36 12.83
CA GLN A 12 15.90 -13.86 11.52
C GLN A 12 15.05 -15.05 11.03
N SER A 13 14.72 -15.99 11.91
CA SER A 13 13.86 -17.13 11.58
C SER A 13 12.45 -16.70 11.17
N GLN A 14 11.86 -15.74 11.89
CA GLN A 14 10.53 -15.21 11.53
C GLN A 14 10.55 -14.45 10.20
N ARG A 15 11.63 -13.69 9.95
CA ARG A 15 11.83 -12.99 8.66
C ARG A 15 11.92 -13.95 7.48
N GLU A 16 12.60 -15.07 7.64
CA GLU A 16 12.73 -16.11 6.60
C GLU A 16 11.40 -16.86 6.36
N LYS A 17 10.62 -17.06 7.41
CA LYS A 17 9.38 -17.83 7.37
C LYS A 17 8.18 -17.03 6.87
N PHE A 18 8.03 -15.80 7.32
CA PHE A 18 6.84 -14.96 7.07
C PHE A 18 7.15 -13.68 6.29
N GLY A 19 8.44 -13.37 6.08
CA GLY A 19 8.85 -12.11 5.46
C GLY A 19 8.92 -10.95 6.45
N THR A 20 8.86 -9.75 5.92
CA THR A 20 8.81 -8.48 6.67
C THR A 20 7.49 -7.77 6.38
N ASN A 21 7.17 -6.74 7.16
CA ASN A 21 5.95 -5.93 6.99
C ASN A 21 5.99 -5.00 5.74
N LYS A 22 6.91 -5.26 4.82
CA LYS A 22 7.02 -4.49 3.59
C LYS A 22 5.89 -4.84 2.63
N LEU A 23 5.05 -3.85 2.30
CA LEU A 23 4.03 -4.01 1.27
C LEU A 23 4.67 -4.28 -0.09
N PRO A 24 4.10 -5.18 -0.91
CA PRO A 24 4.61 -5.47 -2.23
C PRO A 24 4.67 -4.18 -3.06
N GLU A 25 5.80 -3.98 -3.72
CA GLU A 25 5.96 -2.85 -4.64
C GLU A 25 5.11 -3.12 -5.88
N PRO A 26 4.28 -2.15 -6.33
CA PRO A 26 3.56 -2.31 -7.58
C PRO A 26 4.58 -2.42 -8.72
N GLU A 27 4.31 -3.32 -9.63
CA GLU A 27 5.13 -3.49 -10.84
C GLU A 27 5.25 -2.15 -11.58
N LEU A 28 6.48 -1.79 -11.94
CA LEU A 28 6.72 -0.57 -12.69
C LEU A 28 6.25 -0.80 -14.14
N GLN A 29 5.32 0.03 -14.57
CA GLN A 29 4.87 0.01 -15.95
C GLN A 29 6.01 0.36 -16.90
N THR A 30 6.14 -0.42 -17.96
CA THR A 30 7.12 -0.16 -19.01
C THR A 30 6.62 0.92 -19.96
N THR A 31 7.52 1.46 -20.79
CA THR A 31 7.10 2.43 -21.82
C THR A 31 6.08 1.83 -22.80
N LEU A 32 6.14 0.52 -23.06
CA LEU A 32 5.17 -0.17 -23.91
C LEU A 32 3.78 -0.25 -23.26
N ASP A 33 3.71 -0.40 -21.95
CA ASP A 33 2.44 -0.42 -21.22
C ASP A 33 1.77 0.96 -21.30
N PHE A 34 2.53 2.05 -21.14
CA PHE A 34 2.01 3.41 -21.34
C PHE A 34 1.51 3.66 -22.77
N VAL A 35 2.18 3.11 -23.78
CA VAL A 35 1.71 3.21 -25.19
C VAL A 35 0.40 2.44 -25.35
N LYS A 36 0.32 1.20 -24.82
CA LYS A 36 -0.93 0.43 -24.87
C LYS A 36 -2.07 1.14 -24.15
N ASP A 37 -1.81 1.65 -22.95
CA ASP A 37 -2.81 2.38 -22.19
C ASP A 37 -3.28 3.63 -22.94
N ALA A 38 -2.38 4.41 -23.52
CA ALA A 38 -2.72 5.62 -24.26
C ALA A 38 -3.55 5.32 -25.52
N LEU A 39 -3.36 4.17 -26.16
CA LEU A 39 -4.05 3.82 -27.41
C LEU A 39 -5.32 2.99 -27.19
N PHE A 40 -5.40 2.17 -26.15
CA PHE A 40 -6.46 1.18 -25.98
C PHE A 40 -7.32 1.37 -24.74
N SER A 41 -6.96 2.26 -23.81
CA SER A 41 -7.79 2.51 -22.63
C SER A 41 -8.91 3.50 -22.89
N ASP A 42 -8.70 4.45 -23.78
CA ASP A 42 -9.70 5.48 -24.09
C ASP A 42 -10.53 5.10 -25.33
N LYS A 43 -11.85 5.00 -25.14
CA LYS A 43 -12.80 4.68 -26.22
C LYS A 43 -12.78 5.70 -27.38
N ILE A 44 -12.46 6.97 -27.08
CA ILE A 44 -12.36 8.02 -28.10
C ILE A 44 -11.13 7.78 -28.98
N VAL A 45 -10.01 7.38 -28.37
CA VAL A 45 -8.77 7.07 -29.13
C VAL A 45 -8.98 5.84 -30.01
N ILE A 46 -9.67 4.81 -29.51
CA ILE A 46 -10.03 3.62 -30.31
C ILE A 46 -10.92 4.03 -31.49
N LEU A 47 -11.92 4.90 -31.28
CA LEU A 47 -12.77 5.39 -32.33
C LEU A 47 -11.96 6.17 -33.41
N LEU A 48 -11.02 7.01 -32.99
CA LEU A 48 -10.14 7.73 -33.92
C LEU A 48 -9.26 6.78 -34.74
N MET A 49 -8.74 5.70 -34.11
CA MET A 49 -7.98 4.67 -34.82
C MET A 49 -8.82 3.96 -35.88
N VAL A 50 -10.07 3.61 -35.55
CA VAL A 50 -11.00 2.97 -36.48
C VAL A 50 -11.30 3.93 -37.66
N MET A 51 -11.55 5.22 -37.38
CA MET A 51 -11.77 6.22 -38.40
C MET A 51 -10.54 6.40 -39.29
N ALA A 52 -9.33 6.41 -38.75
CA ALA A 52 -8.08 6.47 -39.52
C ALA A 52 -7.95 5.29 -40.49
N LEU A 53 -8.29 4.07 -40.02
CA LEU A 53 -8.25 2.86 -40.86
C LEU A 53 -9.26 2.92 -41.99
N ILE A 54 -10.49 3.39 -41.74
CA ILE A 54 -11.52 3.56 -42.78
C ILE A 54 -11.08 4.61 -43.83
N GLN A 55 -10.55 5.76 -43.40
CA GLN A 55 -10.08 6.80 -44.31
C GLN A 55 -8.83 6.32 -45.11
N LEU A 56 -7.95 5.55 -44.51
CA LEU A 56 -6.83 4.95 -45.23
C LEU A 56 -7.32 3.98 -46.32
N PHE A 57 -8.30 3.16 -46.00
CA PHE A 57 -8.93 2.27 -46.98
C PHE A 57 -9.57 3.04 -48.15
N LEU A 58 -10.31 4.11 -47.89
CA LEU A 58 -10.91 4.97 -48.89
C LEU A 58 -9.84 5.68 -49.76
N ALA A 59 -8.75 6.12 -49.18
CA ALA A 59 -7.63 6.71 -49.90
C ALA A 59 -6.95 5.71 -50.86
N ILE A 60 -6.76 4.47 -50.44
CA ILE A 60 -6.18 3.39 -51.26
C ILE A 60 -7.11 3.03 -52.43
N THR A 61 -8.45 3.04 -52.24
CA THR A 61 -9.40 2.71 -53.28
C THR A 61 -9.70 3.88 -54.21
N GLY A 62 -9.09 5.07 -54.03
CA GLY A 62 -9.25 6.25 -54.84
C GLY A 62 -10.49 7.11 -54.53
N PHE A 63 -11.23 6.79 -53.47
CA PHE A 63 -12.38 7.53 -52.99
C PHE A 63 -12.08 8.57 -51.93
N GLY A 64 -10.79 8.73 -51.52
CA GLY A 64 -10.38 9.65 -50.46
C GLY A 64 -8.99 10.23 -50.71
N THR A 65 -8.54 11.11 -49.80
CA THR A 65 -7.20 11.70 -49.82
C THR A 65 -6.32 11.12 -48.72
N PHE A 66 -5.02 11.01 -48.93
CA PHE A 66 -4.08 10.55 -47.93
C PHE A 66 -3.82 11.56 -46.82
N SER A 67 -4.22 12.83 -46.99
CA SER A 67 -3.99 13.87 -45.97
C SER A 67 -4.77 13.64 -44.67
N GLU A 68 -5.98 13.08 -44.77
CA GLU A 68 -6.87 12.88 -43.61
C GLU A 68 -6.34 11.79 -42.64
N PRO A 69 -6.04 10.56 -43.10
CA PRO A 69 -5.48 9.54 -42.18
C PRO A 69 -4.10 9.94 -41.63
N VAL A 70 -3.29 10.71 -42.39
CA VAL A 70 -2.02 11.24 -41.92
C VAL A 70 -2.23 12.23 -40.76
N MET A 71 -3.21 13.17 -40.90
CA MET A 71 -3.53 14.08 -39.80
C MET A 71 -3.98 13.36 -38.54
N ILE A 72 -4.82 12.34 -38.65
CA ILE A 72 -5.24 11.55 -37.50
C ILE A 72 -4.06 10.81 -36.86
N ALA A 73 -3.15 10.24 -37.66
CA ALA A 73 -1.95 9.59 -37.17
C ALA A 73 -1.04 10.55 -36.38
N VAL A 74 -0.89 11.79 -36.84
CA VAL A 74 -0.14 12.84 -36.11
C VAL A 74 -0.80 13.14 -34.77
N VAL A 75 -2.12 13.31 -34.73
CA VAL A 75 -2.86 13.56 -33.47
C VAL A 75 -2.71 12.40 -32.51
N LEU A 76 -2.86 11.16 -32.99
CA LEU A 76 -2.64 9.95 -32.16
C LEU A 76 -1.20 9.90 -31.62
N GLY A 77 -0.21 10.27 -32.42
CA GLY A 77 1.18 10.37 -31.99
C GLY A 77 1.39 11.37 -30.85
N ILE A 78 0.76 12.54 -30.96
CA ILE A 78 0.81 13.59 -29.92
C ILE A 78 0.12 13.10 -28.63
N ILE A 79 -1.07 12.51 -28.73
CA ILE A 79 -1.81 11.96 -27.58
C ILE A 79 -0.97 10.89 -26.87
N THR A 80 -0.36 9.97 -27.64
CA THR A 80 0.49 8.92 -27.09
C THR A 80 1.71 9.51 -26.38
N ALA A 81 2.38 10.52 -26.98
CA ALA A 81 3.54 11.16 -26.37
C ALA A 81 3.17 11.86 -25.03
N ILE A 82 2.04 12.54 -24.99
CA ILE A 82 1.52 13.16 -23.76
C ILE A 82 1.19 12.08 -22.72
N GLY A 83 0.52 11.00 -23.13
CA GLY A 83 0.17 9.87 -22.26
C GLY A 83 1.38 9.24 -21.59
N ILE A 84 2.45 8.97 -22.36
CA ILE A 84 3.72 8.44 -21.85
C ILE A 84 4.36 9.39 -20.83
N LYS A 85 4.43 10.68 -21.15
CA LYS A 85 5.03 11.71 -20.29
C LYS A 85 4.27 11.83 -18.97
N THR A 86 2.96 11.89 -19.03
CA THR A 86 2.07 12.00 -17.87
C THR A 86 2.15 10.74 -17.03
N GLY A 87 2.06 9.55 -17.65
CA GLY A 87 2.13 8.26 -16.95
C GLY A 87 3.43 8.08 -16.18
N LYS A 88 4.58 8.39 -16.81
CA LYS A 88 5.89 8.36 -16.14
C LYS A 88 5.97 9.36 -14.99
N GLY A 89 5.41 10.56 -15.16
CA GLY A 89 5.38 11.58 -14.10
C GLY A 89 4.56 11.14 -12.89
N VAL A 90 3.39 10.56 -13.11
CA VAL A 90 2.53 10.00 -12.05
C VAL A 90 3.21 8.83 -11.33
N GLN A 91 3.84 7.93 -12.10
CA GLN A 91 4.57 6.79 -11.51
C GLN A 91 5.73 7.26 -10.61
N GLU A 92 6.51 8.24 -11.06
CA GLU A 92 7.61 8.80 -10.25
C GLU A 92 7.10 9.54 -9.02
N ALA A 93 6.02 10.30 -9.13
CA ALA A 93 5.39 10.97 -7.99
C ALA A 93 4.89 9.96 -6.96
N ASN A 94 4.22 8.90 -7.40
CA ASN A 94 3.76 7.82 -6.52
C ASN A 94 4.92 7.09 -5.84
N ARG A 95 6.03 6.86 -6.55
CA ARG A 95 7.24 6.27 -5.97
C ARG A 95 7.81 7.16 -4.86
N LYS A 96 7.97 8.45 -5.11
CA LYS A 96 8.47 9.41 -4.09
C LYS A 96 7.56 9.51 -2.88
N LEU A 97 6.23 9.46 -3.06
CA LEU A 97 5.28 9.43 -1.95
C LEU A 97 5.42 8.16 -1.11
N LYS A 98 5.59 7.00 -1.76
CA LYS A 98 5.83 5.74 -1.07
C LYS A 98 7.15 5.72 -0.32
N GLU A 99 8.24 6.19 -0.92
CA GLU A 99 9.54 6.31 -0.25
C GLU A 99 9.44 7.17 1.02
N LYS A 100 8.73 8.30 0.97
CA LYS A 100 8.49 9.13 2.17
C LYS A 100 7.62 8.43 3.21
N SER A 101 6.62 7.68 2.79
CA SER A 101 5.73 6.92 3.68
C SER A 101 6.43 5.72 4.33
N SER A 102 7.44 5.14 3.67
CA SER A 102 8.22 4.01 4.21
C SER A 102 9.24 4.43 5.27
N LEU A 103 9.59 5.73 5.36
CA LEU A 103 10.49 6.28 6.39
C LEU A 103 9.76 6.53 7.73
N LYS A 104 8.87 5.64 8.13
CA LYS A 104 8.24 5.67 9.45
C LYS A 104 8.91 4.67 10.36
N TYR A 105 9.15 5.06 11.61
CA TYR A 105 9.83 4.28 12.61
C TYR A 105 8.89 3.92 13.75
N CYS A 106 9.15 2.78 14.38
CA CYS A 106 8.46 2.35 15.59
C CYS A 106 9.45 1.76 16.58
N ASN A 107 9.07 1.74 17.85
CA ASN A 107 9.86 1.15 18.92
C ASN A 107 9.41 -0.29 19.13
N VAL A 108 10.34 -1.23 19.12
CA VAL A 108 10.11 -2.63 19.42
C VAL A 108 11.01 -3.09 20.54
N ILE A 109 10.60 -4.10 21.28
CA ILE A 109 11.42 -4.74 22.30
C ILE A 109 11.98 -6.02 21.69
N ARG A 110 13.31 -6.10 21.56
CA ARG A 110 14.07 -7.28 21.12
C ARG A 110 15.25 -7.47 22.04
N ASP A 111 15.56 -8.70 22.40
CA ASP A 111 16.64 -9.05 23.37
C ASP A 111 16.50 -8.26 24.70
N GLY A 112 15.28 -8.01 25.16
CA GLY A 112 15.00 -7.24 26.37
C GLY A 112 15.31 -5.75 26.30
N LYS A 113 15.60 -5.20 25.10
CA LYS A 113 15.93 -3.78 24.88
C LYS A 113 14.98 -3.15 23.88
N VAL A 114 14.62 -1.88 24.13
CA VAL A 114 13.87 -1.09 23.18
C VAL A 114 14.79 -0.71 22.03
N GLN A 115 14.37 -0.98 20.81
CA GLN A 115 15.06 -0.65 19.57
C GLN A 115 14.11 0.10 18.65
N THR A 116 14.60 1.16 18.05
CA THR A 116 13.83 1.89 17.02
C THR A 116 14.14 1.28 15.67
N ILE A 117 13.13 0.72 15.01
CA ILE A 117 13.24 0.08 13.70
C ILE A 117 12.32 0.76 12.68
N ASN A 118 12.59 0.55 11.39
CA ASN A 118 11.64 0.94 10.35
C ASN A 118 10.39 0.05 10.44
N LYS A 119 9.20 0.63 10.21
CA LYS A 119 7.93 -0.12 10.19
C LYS A 119 7.94 -1.33 9.26
N ASP A 120 8.71 -1.25 8.16
CA ASP A 120 8.83 -2.32 7.16
C ASP A 120 9.67 -3.51 7.67
N ASP A 121 10.46 -3.31 8.75
CA ASP A 121 11.30 -4.33 9.39
C ASP A 121 10.61 -5.07 10.54
N ILE A 122 9.34 -4.77 10.82
CA ILE A 122 8.54 -5.52 11.79
C ILE A 122 8.37 -6.96 11.27
N VAL A 123 8.52 -7.92 12.14
CA VAL A 123 8.30 -9.35 11.86
C VAL A 123 7.22 -9.92 12.76
N VAL A 124 6.61 -11.02 12.35
CA VAL A 124 5.59 -11.73 13.14
C VAL A 124 6.19 -12.14 14.49
N GLY A 125 5.49 -11.78 15.58
CA GLY A 125 5.91 -12.05 16.96
C GLY A 125 6.67 -10.91 17.63
N ASP A 126 6.98 -9.81 16.92
CA ASP A 126 7.61 -8.63 17.52
C ASP A 126 6.75 -8.02 18.63
N LEU A 127 7.40 -7.55 19.68
CA LEU A 127 6.76 -6.81 20.76
C LEU A 127 6.92 -5.31 20.48
N VAL A 128 5.88 -4.70 19.93
CA VAL A 128 5.85 -3.29 19.50
C VAL A 128 5.35 -2.41 20.66
N CYS A 129 6.09 -1.36 20.98
CA CYS A 129 5.65 -0.33 21.91
C CYS A 129 4.66 0.61 21.20
N ILE A 130 3.55 0.92 21.88
CA ILE A 130 2.47 1.76 21.38
C ILE A 130 2.35 2.98 22.30
N GLU A 131 2.37 4.16 21.71
CA GLU A 131 2.29 5.43 22.43
C GLU A 131 1.24 6.35 21.81
N LEU A 132 0.76 7.30 22.59
CA LEU A 132 -0.20 8.32 22.18
C LEU A 132 0.25 9.02 20.88
N GLY A 133 -0.67 9.16 19.92
CA GLY A 133 -0.44 9.82 18.64
C GLY A 133 0.33 8.98 17.61
N GLN A 134 0.70 7.75 17.94
CA GLN A 134 1.43 6.87 17.05
C GLN A 134 0.47 6.07 16.15
N ASP A 135 0.86 5.88 14.88
CA ASP A 135 0.16 4.96 13.99
C ASP A 135 0.59 3.53 14.28
N ILE A 136 -0.35 2.61 14.20
CA ILE A 136 -0.11 1.16 14.29
C ILE A 136 0.25 0.65 12.89
N TYR A 137 1.39 -0.02 12.76
CA TYR A 137 1.98 -0.41 11.47
C TYR A 137 1.83 -1.88 11.11
N ALA A 138 1.42 -2.72 12.06
CA ALA A 138 1.18 -4.15 11.84
C ALA A 138 -0.07 -4.58 12.58
N ASP A 139 -0.74 -5.61 12.08
CA ASP A 139 -1.81 -6.25 12.82
C ASP A 139 -1.23 -7.00 14.02
N GLY A 140 -2.02 -7.12 15.08
CA GLY A 140 -1.57 -7.79 16.28
C GLY A 140 -2.58 -7.69 17.42
N TYR A 141 -2.16 -8.08 18.61
CA TYR A 141 -2.97 -8.02 19.81
C TYR A 141 -2.23 -7.35 20.97
N ILE A 142 -2.98 -6.63 21.78
CA ILE A 142 -2.42 -5.94 22.95
C ILE A 142 -2.09 -6.96 24.04
N VAL A 143 -0.87 -6.87 24.58
CA VAL A 143 -0.35 -7.78 25.62
C VAL A 143 -0.16 -7.08 26.97
N ASP A 144 0.01 -5.75 26.96
CA ASP A 144 0.24 -4.94 28.16
C ASP A 144 -0.24 -3.51 27.91
N GLY A 145 -0.76 -2.86 28.95
CA GLY A 145 -1.30 -1.50 28.87
C GLY A 145 -2.73 -1.45 28.32
N GLU A 146 -3.26 -0.25 28.20
CA GLU A 146 -4.59 0.05 27.63
C GLU A 146 -4.48 1.25 26.69
N VAL A 147 -5.13 1.16 25.53
CA VAL A 147 -5.11 2.23 24.53
C VAL A 147 -6.51 2.44 23.93
N SER A 148 -6.84 3.66 23.58
CA SER A 148 -7.97 3.97 22.70
C SER A 148 -7.44 4.25 21.30
N VAL A 149 -8.02 3.59 20.30
CA VAL A 149 -7.61 3.73 18.90
C VAL A 149 -8.75 4.24 18.05
N SER A 150 -8.41 5.08 17.06
CA SER A 150 -9.34 5.53 16.03
C SER A 150 -9.19 4.65 14.79
N ASN A 151 -10.30 4.09 14.34
CA ASN A 151 -10.38 3.30 13.12
C ASN A 151 -10.78 4.14 11.88
N ALA A 152 -10.78 5.47 12.00
CA ALA A 152 -11.23 6.37 10.94
C ALA A 152 -10.52 6.15 9.59
N ALA A 153 -9.25 5.78 9.61
CA ALA A 153 -8.47 5.50 8.40
C ALA A 153 -8.86 4.18 7.70
N ILE A 154 -9.56 3.27 8.39
CA ILE A 154 -9.91 1.94 7.88
C ILE A 154 -11.37 1.90 7.42
N ASN A 155 -12.31 2.32 8.28
CA ASN A 155 -13.75 2.23 8.03
C ASN A 155 -14.46 3.59 7.88
N GLY A 156 -13.72 4.71 8.00
CA GLY A 156 -14.25 6.07 7.94
C GLY A 156 -15.02 6.51 9.18
N GLU A 157 -15.15 5.67 10.20
CA GLU A 157 -15.84 6.00 11.45
C GLU A 157 -14.86 6.59 12.47
N THR A 158 -15.18 7.77 13.00
CA THR A 158 -14.37 8.45 14.01
C THR A 158 -14.61 7.96 15.43
N ILE A 159 -15.16 6.76 15.59
CA ILE A 159 -15.43 6.17 16.89
C ILE A 159 -14.11 5.65 17.47
N GLU A 160 -13.80 6.07 18.68
CA GLU A 160 -12.69 5.54 19.45
C GLU A 160 -13.07 4.19 20.07
N ILE A 161 -12.21 3.20 19.86
CA ILE A 161 -12.40 1.86 20.43
C ILE A 161 -11.32 1.63 21.48
N HIS A 162 -11.79 1.32 22.70
CA HIS A 162 -10.90 1.00 23.79
C HIS A 162 -10.35 -0.42 23.66
N LYS A 163 -9.02 -0.55 23.74
CA LYS A 163 -8.29 -1.80 23.57
C LYS A 163 -7.52 -2.13 24.84
N LYS A 164 -7.63 -3.37 25.29
CA LYS A 164 -6.97 -3.88 26.51
C LYS A 164 -6.59 -5.34 26.36
N PRO A 165 -5.59 -5.83 27.12
CA PRO A 165 -5.25 -7.23 27.11
C PRO A 165 -6.34 -8.07 27.78
N ILE A 166 -6.67 -9.21 27.17
CA ILE A 166 -7.57 -10.20 27.78
C ILE A 166 -6.73 -11.31 28.40
N LYS A 167 -6.79 -11.44 29.73
CA LYS A 167 -6.03 -12.45 30.45
C LYS A 167 -6.35 -13.87 29.97
N GLY A 168 -5.30 -14.60 29.55
CA GLY A 168 -5.44 -16.00 29.13
C GLY A 168 -6.02 -16.20 27.72
N TYR A 169 -6.28 -15.12 26.99
CA TYR A 169 -6.75 -15.17 25.62
C TYR A 169 -5.67 -14.64 24.65
N ILE A 170 -5.32 -15.46 23.69
CA ILE A 170 -4.51 -15.07 22.52
C ILE A 170 -5.38 -15.36 21.30
N PRO A 171 -5.66 -14.39 20.43
CA PRO A 171 -6.40 -14.65 19.20
C PRO A 171 -5.69 -15.73 18.37
N GLU A 172 -6.41 -16.75 17.92
CA GLU A 172 -5.83 -17.78 17.06
C GLU A 172 -5.50 -17.22 15.67
N LYS A 173 -6.30 -16.23 15.23
CA LYS A 173 -6.10 -15.52 13.97
C LYS A 173 -6.82 -14.18 14.01
N ILE A 174 -6.14 -13.12 13.61
CA ILE A 174 -6.74 -11.80 13.41
C ILE A 174 -7.36 -11.76 12.01
N THR A 175 -8.65 -11.45 11.94
CA THR A 175 -9.40 -11.33 10.69
C THR A 175 -10.10 -9.98 10.63
N SER A 176 -10.57 -9.59 9.45
CA SER A 176 -11.33 -8.35 9.26
C SER A 176 -12.55 -8.23 10.19
N ASP A 177 -13.14 -9.35 10.63
CA ASP A 177 -14.29 -9.35 11.55
C ASP A 177 -13.89 -9.07 13.01
N SER A 178 -12.58 -9.10 13.31
CA SER A 178 -12.04 -8.87 14.65
C SER A 178 -11.91 -7.38 15.03
N TYR A 179 -12.40 -6.44 14.21
CA TYR A 179 -12.31 -4.99 14.49
C TYR A 179 -12.90 -4.59 15.85
N ASN A 180 -14.01 -5.22 16.24
CA ASN A 180 -14.67 -4.94 17.50
C ASN A 180 -14.07 -5.70 18.69
N ASN A 181 -13.09 -6.58 18.46
CA ASN A 181 -12.43 -7.30 19.54
C ASN A 181 -11.54 -6.34 20.34
N GLU A 182 -11.80 -6.26 21.65
CA GLU A 182 -11.05 -5.38 22.56
C GLU A 182 -9.56 -5.70 22.65
N ASN A 183 -9.14 -6.87 22.20
CA ASN A 183 -7.75 -7.31 22.25
C ASN A 183 -6.96 -7.09 20.94
N CYS A 184 -7.64 -6.91 19.80
CA CYS A 184 -7.01 -6.83 18.49
C CYS A 184 -6.75 -5.39 18.06
N LEU A 185 -5.58 -5.17 17.47
CA LEU A 185 -5.11 -3.91 16.91
C LEU A 185 -4.79 -4.11 15.43
N PHE A 186 -5.09 -3.11 14.62
CA PHE A 186 -4.97 -3.19 13.16
C PHE A 186 -4.06 -2.12 12.60
N ALA A 187 -3.26 -2.50 11.61
CA ALA A 187 -2.44 -1.57 10.85
C ALA A 187 -3.30 -0.45 10.22
N GLY A 188 -2.82 0.79 10.30
CA GLY A 188 -3.53 1.96 9.81
C GLY A 188 -4.42 2.65 10.85
N THR A 189 -4.59 2.09 12.06
CA THR A 189 -5.24 2.80 13.18
C THR A 189 -4.25 3.73 13.88
N THR A 190 -4.79 4.79 14.50
CA THR A 190 -3.98 5.76 15.27
C THR A 190 -4.37 5.69 16.73
N VAL A 191 -3.37 5.71 17.61
CA VAL A 191 -3.56 5.73 19.07
C VAL A 191 -3.99 7.11 19.51
N MET A 192 -5.19 7.22 20.06
CA MET A 192 -5.79 8.48 20.52
C MET A 192 -5.56 8.74 22.00
N GLU A 193 -5.42 7.67 22.80
CA GLU A 193 -5.21 7.75 24.24
C GLU A 193 -4.49 6.50 24.75
N GLY A 194 -3.71 6.69 25.84
CA GLY A 194 -3.05 5.59 26.54
C GLY A 194 -1.70 5.20 25.95
N SER A 195 -1.17 4.10 26.45
CA SER A 195 0.08 3.46 25.99
C SER A 195 0.06 1.98 26.33
N GLY A 196 0.82 1.19 25.59
CA GLY A 196 0.85 -0.26 25.78
C GLY A 196 1.90 -0.95 24.93
N LYS A 197 1.81 -2.27 24.94
CA LYS A 197 2.63 -3.16 24.10
C LYS A 197 1.72 -4.09 23.33
N MET A 198 1.98 -4.24 22.04
CA MET A 198 1.30 -5.20 21.20
C MET A 198 2.26 -6.24 20.65
N ARG A 199 1.76 -7.44 20.40
CA ARG A 199 2.48 -8.46 19.66
C ARG A 199 1.95 -8.53 18.24
N SER A 200 2.85 -8.39 17.28
CA SER A 200 2.53 -8.47 15.85
C SER A 200 2.20 -9.91 15.42
N GLU A 201 1.25 -10.07 14.50
CA GLU A 201 0.80 -11.34 13.94
C GLU A 201 0.97 -11.39 12.41
#